data_c21fef68dafd47950668c3cffffd62d2
#
_entry.id   c21fef68dafd47950668c3cffffd62d2
#
_cell.length_a   1.000
_cell.length_b   1.000
_cell.length_c   1.000
_cell.angle_alpha   90.00
_cell.angle_beta   90.00
_cell.angle_gamma   90.00
#
_symmetry.space_group_name_H-M   'P 1'
#
loop_
_entity.id
_entity.type
_entity.pdbx_description
1 polymer ?
#
loop_
_entity_poly.entity_id
_entity_poly.type
_entity_poly.pdbx_seq_one_letter_code
_entity_poly.pdbx_strand_id
1 'polypeptide(L)'
;MDARTGFIVLCLIGFSCAETVKFLDCGSVSGKVVTVEITPCPSQPCKLKRGDSYTVNVTFTSAVPSQESTAVVHGVIAGVPIPFAIPIVDGCKSGIECPIQNGQTYHYVATLPVKDEYPALKLVVEWELRDDNTKDLFCIKFPVQLV
;
A
#
# COMPACT_ATOMS: atom_id res chain seq x y z
N MET A 1 -14.02 -10.45 27.59
CA MET A 1 -13.05 -10.78 26.65
C MET A 1 -13.48 -10.45 25.27
N ASP A 2 -12.71 -9.76 24.62
CA ASP A 2 -13.13 -9.25 23.34
C ASP A 2 -12.47 -9.98 22.18
N ALA A 3 -13.00 -9.79 20.99
CA ALA A 3 -12.52 -10.42 19.78
C ALA A 3 -11.11 -9.97 19.42
N ARG A 4 -10.71 -8.81 19.86
CA ARG A 4 -9.39 -8.29 19.54
C ARG A 4 -8.30 -9.10 20.21
N THR A 5 -8.52 -9.54 21.45
CA THR A 5 -7.54 -10.39 22.13
C THR A 5 -7.39 -11.71 21.41
N GLY A 6 -8.50 -12.31 20.98
CA GLY A 6 -8.45 -13.55 20.20
C GLY A 6 -7.73 -13.38 18.88
N PHE A 7 -7.96 -12.25 18.22
CA PHE A 7 -7.30 -11.96 16.96
C PHE A 7 -5.78 -11.86 17.14
N ILE A 8 -5.33 -11.19 18.17
CA ILE A 8 -3.89 -11.06 18.46
C ILE A 8 -3.27 -12.42 18.71
N VAL A 9 -3.97 -13.30 19.42
CA VAL A 9 -3.48 -14.66 19.67
C VAL A 9 -3.28 -15.40 18.36
N LEU A 10 -4.20 -15.25 17.40
CA LEU A 10 -4.04 -15.88 16.09
C LEU A 10 -2.77 -15.42 15.38
N CYS A 11 -2.45 -14.14 15.44
CA CYS A 11 -1.24 -13.61 14.84
C CYS A 11 0.01 -14.15 15.49
N LEU A 12 -0.05 -14.53 16.77
CA LEU A 12 1.12 -15.00 17.51
C LEU A 12 1.46 -16.45 17.26
N ILE A 13 0.65 -17.22 16.56
CA ILE A 13 0.93 -18.63 16.32
C ILE A 13 1.71 -18.89 15.04
N GLY A 14 2.45 -17.92 14.56
CA GLY A 14 3.47 -18.16 13.55
C GLY A 14 3.05 -17.91 12.11
N PHE A 15 1.87 -17.43 11.88
CA PHE A 15 1.44 -17.10 10.52
C PHE A 15 1.73 -15.65 10.21
N SER A 16 1.98 -15.36 8.93
CA SER A 16 2.06 -13.99 8.48
C SER A 16 0.74 -13.30 8.73
N CYS A 17 0.80 -12.09 9.25
CA CYS A 17 -0.34 -11.34 9.72
C CYS A 17 -0.38 -10.00 9.01
N ALA A 18 -1.53 -9.66 8.42
CA ALA A 18 -1.72 -8.33 7.88
C ALA A 18 -1.74 -7.34 9.04
N GLU A 19 -0.96 -6.27 8.92
CA GLU A 19 -0.90 -5.24 9.93
C GLU A 19 -1.41 -3.93 9.36
N THR A 20 -2.39 -3.33 10.05
CA THR A 20 -2.85 -2.00 9.70
C THR A 20 -1.76 -1.01 10.05
N VAL A 21 -1.29 -0.28 9.06
CA VAL A 21 -0.18 0.65 9.25
C VAL A 21 -0.65 2.09 9.26
N LYS A 22 0.10 2.91 10.00
CA LYS A 22 -0.14 4.35 10.02
C LYS A 22 0.38 4.94 8.72
N PHE A 23 -0.39 5.86 8.16
CA PHE A 23 -0.04 6.50 6.91
C PHE A 23 -0.48 7.95 6.92
N LEU A 24 0.10 8.74 6.01
CA LEU A 24 -0.35 10.08 5.72
C LEU A 24 -1.02 10.06 4.35
N ASP A 25 -2.15 10.75 4.24
CA ASP A 25 -2.80 10.95 2.95
C ASP A 25 -2.10 12.12 2.25
N CYS A 26 -1.61 11.88 1.04
CA CYS A 26 -0.86 12.90 0.30
C CYS A 26 -1.65 13.49 -0.86
N GLY A 27 -2.98 13.35 -0.85
CA GLY A 27 -3.82 14.02 -1.85
C GLY A 27 -4.76 13.07 -2.57
N SER A 28 -5.56 12.32 -1.84
CA SER A 28 -6.57 11.43 -2.42
C SER A 28 -7.77 12.27 -2.87
N VAL A 29 -7.63 12.92 -4.03
CA VAL A 29 -8.65 13.86 -4.52
C VAL A 29 -9.83 13.17 -5.20
N SER A 30 -9.62 11.95 -5.71
CA SER A 30 -10.68 11.19 -6.40
C SER A 30 -11.18 10.02 -5.57
N GLY A 31 -10.78 9.93 -4.30
CA GLY A 31 -11.22 8.87 -3.43
C GLY A 31 -10.86 9.14 -1.98
N LYS A 32 -11.08 8.15 -1.15
CA LYS A 32 -10.81 8.23 0.28
C LYS A 32 -10.23 6.91 0.74
N VAL A 33 -9.10 6.96 1.42
CA VAL A 33 -8.46 5.78 2.00
C VAL A 33 -9.18 5.39 3.28
N VAL A 34 -9.46 4.10 3.43
CA VAL A 34 -10.06 3.55 4.65
C VAL A 34 -8.97 2.94 5.51
N THR A 35 -8.20 1.99 4.96
CA THR A 35 -7.09 1.35 5.68
C THR A 35 -5.95 1.02 4.74
N VAL A 36 -4.76 0.92 5.32
CA VAL A 36 -3.56 0.41 4.64
C VAL A 36 -3.02 -0.74 5.47
N GLU A 37 -2.81 -1.89 4.84
CA GLU A 37 -2.28 -3.08 5.50
C GLU A 37 -1.05 -3.57 4.77
N ILE A 38 -0.03 -3.98 5.51
CA ILE A 38 1.20 -4.55 4.96
C ILE A 38 1.44 -5.89 5.61
N THR A 39 1.76 -6.90 4.79
CA THR A 39 2.00 -8.26 5.26
C THR A 39 3.31 -8.79 4.71
N PRO A 40 4.21 -9.26 5.57
CA PRO A 40 4.20 -9.15 7.02
C PRO A 40 4.76 -7.80 7.49
N CYS A 41 4.25 -7.32 8.61
CA CYS A 41 4.78 -6.10 9.26
C CYS A 41 4.54 -6.24 10.77
N PRO A 42 5.38 -6.96 11.49
CA PRO A 42 5.14 -7.24 12.90
C PRO A 42 5.28 -6.02 13.80
N SER A 43 5.96 -4.98 13.34
CA SER A 43 6.10 -3.75 14.11
C SER A 43 6.25 -2.56 13.16
N GLN A 44 5.90 -1.37 13.64
CA GLN A 44 5.99 -0.17 12.83
C GLN A 44 7.07 0.76 13.36
N PRO A 45 7.82 1.41 12.45
CA PRO A 45 7.70 1.32 10.99
C PRO A 45 8.07 -0.08 10.50
N CYS A 46 7.42 -0.51 9.42
CA CYS A 46 7.67 -1.84 8.89
C CYS A 46 9.14 -2.00 8.50
N LYS A 47 9.74 -3.08 8.96
CA LYS A 47 11.08 -3.46 8.54
C LYS A 47 10.95 -4.41 7.36
N LEU A 48 11.47 -3.99 6.23
CA LEU A 48 11.37 -4.74 4.98
C LEU A 48 12.73 -5.31 4.64
N LYS A 49 12.80 -6.62 4.59
CA LYS A 49 14.07 -7.31 4.33
C LYS A 49 14.36 -7.30 2.84
N ARG A 50 15.58 -6.89 2.48
CA ARG A 50 16.01 -6.93 1.09
C ARG A 50 16.05 -8.37 0.61
N GLY A 51 15.55 -8.60 -0.60
CA GLY A 51 15.41 -9.94 -1.16
C GLY A 51 14.03 -10.54 -0.96
N ASP A 52 13.21 -9.96 -0.11
CA ASP A 52 11.84 -10.44 0.15
C ASP A 52 10.81 -9.54 -0.53
N SER A 53 9.60 -10.07 -0.66
CA SER A 53 8.47 -9.33 -1.19
C SER A 53 7.38 -9.20 -0.13
N TYR A 54 6.66 -8.09 -0.17
CA TYR A 54 5.62 -7.77 0.81
C TYR A 54 4.31 -7.48 0.09
N THR A 55 3.21 -7.75 0.75
CA THR A 55 1.88 -7.46 0.20
C THR A 55 1.36 -6.18 0.81
N VAL A 56 0.92 -5.27 -0.04
CA VAL A 56 0.31 -4.00 0.36
C VAL A 56 -1.15 -4.05 -0.06
N ASN A 57 -2.04 -3.84 0.90
CA ASN A 57 -3.49 -3.85 0.67
C ASN A 57 -4.04 -2.50 1.11
N VAL A 58 -4.56 -1.75 0.15
CA VAL A 58 -5.17 -0.44 0.44
C VAL A 58 -6.67 -0.55 0.18
N THR A 59 -7.45 -0.33 1.23
CA THR A 59 -8.89 -0.25 1.11
C THR A 59 -9.27 1.21 0.92
N PHE A 60 -9.96 1.51 -0.16
CA PHE A 60 -10.36 2.88 -0.47
C PHE A 60 -11.73 2.92 -1.10
N THR A 61 -12.41 4.06 -0.99
CA THR A 61 -13.69 4.32 -1.62
C THR A 61 -13.48 5.33 -2.73
N SER A 62 -13.95 5.00 -3.94
CA SER A 62 -13.81 5.92 -5.06
C SER A 62 -14.90 7.00 -5.02
N ALA A 63 -14.53 8.21 -5.37
CA ALA A 63 -15.46 9.33 -5.52
C ALA A 63 -15.73 9.67 -7.00
N VAL A 64 -15.20 8.87 -7.93
CA VAL A 64 -15.35 9.08 -9.36
C VAL A 64 -15.47 7.74 -10.08
N PRO A 65 -16.10 7.70 -11.26
CA PRO A 65 -15.99 6.53 -12.14
C PRO A 65 -14.63 6.58 -12.85
N SER A 66 -14.04 5.41 -13.11
CA SER A 66 -12.79 5.33 -13.87
C SER A 66 -12.72 3.99 -14.59
N GLN A 67 -12.33 4.01 -15.85
CA GLN A 67 -12.19 2.80 -16.66
C GLN A 67 -10.93 2.04 -16.25
N GLU A 68 -9.89 2.75 -15.89
CA GLU A 68 -8.57 2.19 -15.58
C GLU A 68 -8.05 2.80 -14.29
N SER A 69 -7.00 2.20 -13.78
CA SER A 69 -6.24 2.75 -12.65
C SER A 69 -4.78 2.35 -12.79
N THR A 70 -3.89 3.26 -12.44
CA THR A 70 -2.46 3.07 -12.61
C THR A 70 -1.71 3.43 -11.34
N ALA A 71 -0.90 2.51 -10.86
CA ALA A 71 -0.11 2.72 -9.66
C ALA A 71 1.21 3.42 -9.98
N VAL A 72 1.59 4.36 -9.13
CA VAL A 72 2.88 5.05 -9.22
C VAL A 72 3.49 5.03 -7.82
N VAL A 73 4.67 4.40 -7.69
CA VAL A 73 5.30 4.20 -6.40
C VAL A 73 6.67 4.85 -6.38
N HIS A 74 6.94 5.60 -5.32
CA HIS A 74 8.24 6.21 -5.08
C HIS A 74 8.75 5.88 -3.70
N GLY A 75 10.07 5.77 -3.57
CA GLY A 75 10.73 5.79 -2.28
C GLY A 75 11.31 7.18 -2.07
N VAL A 76 10.87 7.88 -1.03
CA VAL A 76 11.36 9.23 -0.75
C VAL A 76 12.52 9.13 0.22
N ILE A 77 13.71 9.46 -0.26
CA ILE A 77 14.96 9.37 0.49
C ILE A 77 15.53 10.77 0.63
N ALA A 78 15.65 11.24 1.87
CA ALA A 78 16.14 12.59 2.16
C ALA A 78 15.39 13.67 1.36
N GLY A 79 14.06 13.49 1.25
CA GLY A 79 13.20 14.43 0.54
C GLY A 79 13.18 14.27 -0.97
N VAL A 80 13.93 13.31 -1.54
CA VAL A 80 14.00 13.11 -2.99
C VAL A 80 13.19 11.87 -3.37
N PRO A 81 12.14 12.00 -4.21
CA PRO A 81 11.38 10.84 -4.66
C PRO A 81 12.17 10.06 -5.72
N ILE A 82 12.31 8.77 -5.51
CA ILE A 82 13.01 7.86 -6.42
C ILE A 82 12.02 6.79 -6.84
N PRO A 83 11.89 6.49 -8.14
CA PRO A 83 10.95 5.45 -8.59
C PRO A 83 11.24 4.12 -7.92
N PHE A 84 10.16 3.45 -7.49
CA PHE A 84 10.21 2.16 -6.84
C PHE A 84 9.47 1.19 -7.74
N ALA A 85 10.17 0.17 -8.24
CA ALA A 85 9.59 -0.74 -9.21
C ALA A 85 8.63 -1.73 -8.56
N ILE A 86 7.43 -1.86 -9.13
CA ILE A 86 6.48 -2.90 -8.75
C ILE A 86 6.13 -3.73 -10.00
N PRO A 87 5.82 -5.03 -9.84
CA PRO A 87 5.62 -5.90 -11.01
C PRO A 87 4.36 -5.58 -11.81
N ILE A 88 3.30 -5.10 -11.16
CA ILE A 88 2.03 -4.82 -11.82
C ILE A 88 1.61 -3.41 -11.47
N VAL A 89 1.57 -2.52 -12.48
CA VAL A 89 1.14 -1.14 -12.27
C VAL A 89 -0.35 -0.95 -12.57
N ASP A 90 -0.98 -1.88 -13.27
CA ASP A 90 -2.39 -1.82 -13.61
C ASP A 90 -3.22 -2.18 -12.37
N GLY A 91 -3.89 -1.17 -11.79
CA GLY A 91 -4.74 -1.40 -10.62
C GLY A 91 -5.89 -2.33 -10.90
N CYS A 92 -6.35 -2.37 -12.15
CA CYS A 92 -7.44 -3.28 -12.54
C CYS A 92 -6.99 -4.75 -12.56
N LYS A 93 -5.69 -4.99 -12.45
CA LYS A 93 -5.11 -6.33 -12.28
C LYS A 93 -4.58 -6.55 -10.88
N SER A 94 -4.90 -5.65 -9.97
CA SER A 94 -4.40 -5.65 -8.59
C SER A 94 -5.55 -5.69 -7.59
N GLY A 95 -6.53 -6.56 -7.84
CA GLY A 95 -7.65 -6.77 -6.94
C GLY A 95 -8.86 -5.86 -7.18
N ILE A 96 -8.78 -4.95 -8.13
CA ILE A 96 -9.87 -4.02 -8.43
C ILE A 96 -10.62 -4.49 -9.67
N GLU A 97 -11.93 -4.70 -9.54
CA GLU A 97 -12.77 -4.99 -10.69
C GLU A 97 -13.11 -3.68 -11.40
N CYS A 98 -12.56 -3.50 -12.59
CA CYS A 98 -12.83 -2.33 -13.40
C CYS A 98 -14.00 -2.58 -14.35
N PRO A 99 -14.78 -1.56 -14.69
CA PRO A 99 -14.55 -0.15 -14.39
C PRO A 99 -14.86 0.18 -12.92
N ILE A 100 -14.13 1.15 -12.41
CA ILE A 100 -14.32 1.65 -11.04
C ILE A 100 -15.57 2.51 -11.03
N GLN A 101 -16.39 2.35 -10.00
CA GLN A 101 -17.65 3.07 -9.86
C GLN A 101 -17.59 4.05 -8.69
N ASN A 102 -18.20 5.21 -8.90
CA ASN A 102 -18.31 6.22 -7.84
C ASN A 102 -19.07 5.65 -6.64
N GLY A 103 -18.52 5.83 -5.45
CA GLY A 103 -19.14 5.40 -4.22
C GLY A 103 -18.85 3.96 -3.81
N GLN A 104 -18.16 3.21 -4.64
CA GLN A 104 -17.81 1.83 -4.31
C GLN A 104 -16.48 1.76 -3.57
N THR A 105 -16.36 0.77 -2.69
CA THR A 105 -15.14 0.51 -1.94
C THR A 105 -14.39 -0.64 -2.56
N TYR A 106 -13.08 -0.48 -2.71
CA TYR A 106 -12.21 -1.45 -3.37
C TYR A 106 -11.03 -1.81 -2.48
N HIS A 107 -10.49 -3.00 -2.74
CA HIS A 107 -9.25 -3.46 -2.13
C HIS A 107 -8.17 -3.53 -3.20
N TYR A 108 -7.23 -2.64 -3.14
CA TYR A 108 -6.07 -2.65 -4.01
C TYR A 108 -4.99 -3.49 -3.34
N VAL A 109 -4.60 -4.58 -3.99
CA VAL A 109 -3.62 -5.52 -3.44
C VAL A 109 -2.45 -5.61 -4.40
N ALA A 110 -1.27 -5.26 -3.93
CA ALA A 110 -0.07 -5.25 -4.76
C ALA A 110 1.11 -5.86 -4.02
N THR A 111 2.07 -6.32 -4.81
CA THR A 111 3.32 -6.86 -4.29
C THR A 111 4.38 -5.77 -4.35
N LEU A 112 5.10 -5.61 -3.24
CA LEU A 112 6.22 -4.69 -3.12
C LEU A 112 7.51 -5.52 -2.99
N PRO A 113 8.25 -5.74 -4.07
CA PRO A 113 9.52 -6.45 -3.98
C PRO A 113 10.60 -5.52 -3.47
N VAL A 114 11.38 -6.00 -2.51
CA VAL A 114 12.50 -5.23 -1.96
C VAL A 114 13.79 -5.86 -2.46
N LYS A 115 14.40 -5.22 -3.43
CA LYS A 115 15.56 -5.79 -4.13
C LYS A 115 16.82 -5.74 -3.28
N ASP A 116 17.70 -6.73 -3.49
CA ASP A 116 18.97 -6.81 -2.76
C ASP A 116 19.85 -5.58 -2.96
N GLU A 117 19.78 -4.96 -4.14
CA GLU A 117 20.61 -3.80 -4.47
C GLU A 117 20.12 -2.50 -3.84
N TYR A 118 18.94 -2.51 -3.21
CA TYR A 118 18.48 -1.30 -2.52
C TYR A 118 19.33 -1.06 -1.27
N PRO A 119 19.57 0.21 -0.90
CA PRO A 119 20.35 0.48 0.31
C PRO A 119 19.55 0.17 1.58
N ALA A 120 20.27 -0.25 2.63
CA ALA A 120 19.67 -0.48 3.94
C ALA A 120 19.52 0.87 4.65
N LEU A 121 18.31 1.44 4.62
CA LEU A 121 18.04 2.75 5.23
C LEU A 121 16.57 2.91 5.52
N LYS A 122 16.24 3.97 6.25
CA LYS A 122 14.86 4.38 6.48
C LYS A 122 14.43 5.29 5.35
N LEU A 123 13.20 5.08 4.87
CA LEU A 123 12.64 5.91 3.82
C LEU A 123 11.12 5.97 3.95
N VAL A 124 10.49 6.83 3.17
CA VAL A 124 9.04 6.92 3.10
C VAL A 124 8.61 6.39 1.75
N VAL A 125 7.68 5.44 1.76
CA VAL A 125 7.05 4.95 0.54
C VAL A 125 5.90 5.89 0.21
N GLU A 126 5.88 6.40 -1.03
CA GLU A 126 4.77 7.18 -1.56
C GLU A 126 4.08 6.35 -2.62
N TRP A 127 2.82 6.04 -2.42
CA TRP A 127 2.07 5.16 -3.30
C TRP A 127 0.82 5.87 -3.77
N GLU A 128 0.71 6.02 -5.09
CA GLU A 128 -0.44 6.64 -5.72
C GLU A 128 -1.16 5.63 -6.60
N LEU A 129 -2.48 5.71 -6.63
CA LEU A 129 -3.29 5.02 -7.63
C LEU A 129 -4.05 6.08 -8.37
N ARG A 130 -3.76 6.23 -9.67
CA ARG A 130 -4.30 7.30 -10.51
C ARG A 130 -5.47 6.84 -11.34
N ASP A 131 -6.47 7.71 -11.48
CA ASP A 131 -7.65 7.46 -12.33
C ASP A 131 -7.37 7.84 -13.78
N ASP A 132 -8.42 7.75 -14.61
CA ASP A 132 -8.35 8.08 -16.05
C ASP A 132 -7.85 9.50 -16.32
N ASN A 133 -8.03 10.42 -15.38
CA ASN A 133 -7.63 11.81 -15.49
C ASN A 133 -6.32 12.11 -14.80
N THR A 134 -5.56 11.06 -14.47
CA THR A 134 -4.28 11.15 -13.74
C THR A 134 -4.39 11.79 -12.36
N LYS A 135 -5.60 11.79 -11.79
CA LYS A 135 -5.83 12.25 -10.43
C LYS A 135 -5.79 11.05 -9.49
N ASP A 136 -5.42 11.29 -8.24
CA ASP A 136 -5.22 10.21 -7.29
C ASP A 136 -6.54 9.70 -6.71
N LEU A 137 -6.86 8.44 -7.01
CA LEU A 137 -7.87 7.69 -6.28
C LEU A 137 -7.43 7.53 -4.83
N PHE A 138 -6.14 7.33 -4.65
CA PHE A 138 -5.51 7.50 -3.35
C PHE A 138 -4.04 7.90 -3.51
N CYS A 139 -3.55 8.61 -2.52
CA CYS A 139 -2.13 8.91 -2.35
C CYS A 139 -1.81 8.72 -0.88
N ILE A 140 -0.89 7.80 -0.59
CA ILE A 140 -0.50 7.50 0.77
C ILE A 140 1.01 7.55 0.92
N LYS A 141 1.47 7.93 2.11
CA LYS A 141 2.88 7.87 2.50
C LYS A 141 2.99 7.10 3.80
N PHE A 142 3.93 6.18 3.86
CA PHE A 142 4.19 5.46 5.11
C PHE A 142 5.68 5.18 5.25
N PRO A 143 6.19 5.24 6.49
CA PRO A 143 7.61 5.01 6.73
C PRO A 143 7.93 3.52 6.73
N VAL A 144 9.09 3.17 6.21
CA VAL A 144 9.63 1.81 6.26
C VAL A 144 11.12 1.87 6.53
N GLN A 145 11.67 0.74 6.92
CA GLN A 145 13.12 0.59 7.06
C GLN A 145 13.56 -0.65 6.28
N LEU A 146 14.45 -0.44 5.31
CA LEU A 146 15.03 -1.56 4.56
C LEU A 146 16.18 -2.14 5.38
N VAL A 147 16.15 -3.44 5.60
CA VAL A 147 17.15 -4.14 6.42
C VAL A 147 17.84 -5.25 5.66
#